data_8b835aefb82074c0ded24cda9d238627
#
_entry.id   8b835aefb82074c0ded24cda9d238627
#
_cell.length_a   1.000
_cell.length_b   1.000
_cell.length_c   1.000
_cell.angle_alpha   90.00
_cell.angle_beta   90.00
_cell.angle_gamma   90.00
#
_symmetry.space_group_name_H-M   'P 1'
#
loop_
_entity.id
_entity.type
_entity.pdbx_description
1 polymer ?
#
loop_
_entity_poly.entity_id
_entity_poly.type
_entity_poly.pdbx_seq_one_letter_code
_entity_poly.pdbx_strand_id
1 'polypeptide(L)'
;NNFGAPNLYVDALSFEEDSDQDGILNPGEQMKLYVDIGNEYDYDADSITLVISSDNDFLFFIDNTIQFYESIGEGEVGSTDSDWFELYALPNIELGNVECNINITTSDTENPYEIDIPIQILVSLDQKGFPIDDIVIKSSPVIADLYGNNSKSIIFGSDDDNVYGYMIDGLEMFGFPYATGDDIRSSPAVADLDKNNSLELIIGSHDGSLHILSGFGQQLATHQVNGSINGSPAAVDLDQDGDLEVVFTSYNGSTGDVHAIHHTG
;
A
#
# COMPACT_ATOMS: atom_id res chain seq x y z
N ASN A 1 3.23 3.49 42.98
CA ASN A 1 4.48 4.23 42.76
C ASN A 1 5.61 3.36 43.29
N ASN A 2 6.20 2.53 42.42
CA ASN A 2 7.45 1.84 42.71
C ASN A 2 8.59 2.85 42.50
N PHE A 3 9.01 3.53 43.57
CA PHE A 3 10.24 4.28 43.54
C PHE A 3 11.38 3.27 43.57
N GLY A 4 12.08 3.05 42.48
CA GLY A 4 13.25 2.19 42.37
C GLY A 4 13.13 1.03 41.33
N ALA A 5 12.30 1.16 40.35
CA ALA A 5 12.20 0.21 39.21
C ALA A 5 12.13 0.96 37.88
N PRO A 6 12.61 0.39 36.79
CA PRO A 6 12.42 0.96 35.45
C PRO A 6 10.93 1.05 35.10
N ASN A 7 10.58 1.89 34.12
CA ASN A 7 9.25 1.92 33.53
C ASN A 7 9.37 1.62 32.04
N LEU A 8 9.31 0.35 31.69
CA LEU A 8 9.49 -0.13 30.34
C LEU A 8 8.18 -0.07 29.54
N TYR A 9 8.29 0.31 28.29
CA TYR A 9 7.17 0.34 27.34
C TYR A 9 7.66 -0.11 25.96
N VAL A 10 6.72 -0.59 25.12
CA VAL A 10 7.00 -0.84 23.71
C VAL A 10 6.94 0.50 22.99
N ASP A 11 8.05 0.91 22.39
CA ASP A 11 8.17 2.16 21.62
C ASP A 11 7.74 1.97 20.17
N ALA A 12 8.22 0.90 19.53
CA ALA A 12 7.85 0.56 18.15
C ALA A 12 7.78 -0.96 17.94
N LEU A 13 7.00 -1.33 16.94
CA LEU A 13 6.93 -2.67 16.36
C LEU A 13 7.23 -2.57 14.88
N SER A 14 8.12 -3.42 14.37
CA SER A 14 8.39 -3.52 12.95
C SER A 14 8.36 -4.97 12.48
N PHE A 15 7.84 -5.19 11.27
CA PHE A 15 7.68 -6.50 10.67
C PHE A 15 8.59 -6.61 9.44
N GLU A 16 9.35 -7.69 9.36
CA GLU A 16 10.29 -7.93 8.27
C GLU A 16 10.35 -9.41 7.90
N GLU A 17 11.00 -9.69 6.76
CA GLU A 17 11.28 -11.04 6.26
C GLU A 17 10.03 -11.93 6.15
N ASP A 18 8.90 -11.34 5.74
CA ASP A 18 7.74 -12.08 5.28
C ASP A 18 7.98 -12.69 3.88
N SER A 19 7.09 -13.58 3.44
CA SER A 19 7.29 -14.33 2.20
C SER A 19 7.16 -13.49 0.93
N ASP A 20 6.41 -12.40 0.96
CA ASP A 20 6.16 -11.48 -0.16
C ASP A 20 6.80 -10.10 0.02
N GLN A 21 7.42 -9.86 1.19
CA GLN A 21 8.19 -8.66 1.56
C GLN A 21 7.33 -7.38 1.60
N ASP A 22 6.07 -7.51 1.97
CA ASP A 22 5.16 -6.37 2.07
C ASP A 22 5.06 -5.79 3.49
N GLY A 23 5.51 -6.52 4.52
CA GLY A 23 5.50 -6.10 5.93
C GLY A 23 4.12 -6.26 6.58
N ILE A 24 3.21 -7.04 6.00
CA ILE A 24 1.87 -7.35 6.50
C ILE A 24 1.76 -8.86 6.74
N LEU A 25 1.27 -9.26 7.89
CA LEU A 25 1.06 -10.68 8.18
C LEU A 25 -0.19 -11.20 7.47
N ASN A 26 0.02 -12.07 6.49
CA ASN A 26 -1.04 -12.72 5.73
C ASN A 26 -1.36 -14.14 6.29
N PRO A 27 -2.60 -14.66 6.11
CA PRO A 27 -2.91 -16.04 6.42
C PRO A 27 -2.01 -17.04 5.66
N GLY A 28 -1.34 -17.90 6.39
CA GLY A 28 -0.39 -18.89 5.84
C GLY A 28 1.05 -18.40 5.79
N GLU A 29 1.35 -17.25 6.35
CA GLU A 29 2.64 -16.59 6.27
C GLU A 29 3.43 -16.68 7.58
N GLN A 30 4.75 -16.65 7.44
CA GLN A 30 5.74 -16.55 8.51
C GLN A 30 6.44 -15.20 8.42
N MET A 31 6.70 -14.58 9.58
CA MET A 31 7.20 -13.22 9.66
C MET A 31 8.07 -13.04 10.89
N LYS A 32 9.01 -12.09 10.82
CA LYS A 32 9.80 -11.61 11.96
C LYS A 32 9.20 -10.34 12.54
N LEU A 33 9.08 -10.31 13.85
CA LEU A 33 8.63 -9.13 14.60
C LEU A 33 9.80 -8.61 15.45
N TYR A 34 10.21 -7.40 15.18
CA TYR A 34 11.20 -6.64 15.95
C TYR A 34 10.47 -5.69 16.90
N VAL A 35 11.06 -5.47 18.05
CA VAL A 35 10.45 -4.66 19.12
C VAL A 35 11.46 -3.66 19.65
N ASP A 36 11.09 -2.39 19.67
CA ASP A 36 11.85 -1.36 20.37
C ASP A 36 11.25 -1.14 21.76
N ILE A 37 12.10 -1.13 22.77
CA ILE A 37 11.72 -0.96 24.18
C ILE A 37 12.30 0.33 24.72
N GLY A 38 11.45 1.22 25.21
CA GLY A 38 11.85 2.45 25.89
C GLY A 38 11.78 2.33 27.41
N ASN A 39 12.58 3.16 28.11
CA ASN A 39 12.55 3.31 29.57
C ASN A 39 12.32 4.78 29.94
N GLU A 40 11.23 5.07 30.66
CA GLU A 40 10.84 6.43 31.05
C GLU A 40 11.44 6.89 32.40
N TYR A 41 12.01 5.99 33.23
CA TYR A 41 12.40 6.32 34.59
C TYR A 41 13.89 6.21 34.83
N ASP A 42 14.36 6.88 35.93
CA ASP A 42 15.75 7.06 36.38
C ASP A 42 16.51 5.77 36.71
N TYR A 43 15.92 4.60 36.55
CA TYR A 43 16.53 3.31 36.84
C TYR A 43 16.81 2.57 35.53
N ASP A 44 18.09 2.25 35.33
CA ASP A 44 18.51 1.43 34.20
C ASP A 44 17.87 0.05 34.28
N ALA A 45 17.41 -0.43 33.13
CA ALA A 45 16.88 -1.78 32.96
C ALA A 45 17.95 -2.68 32.37
N ASP A 46 18.43 -3.63 33.18
CA ASP A 46 19.49 -4.54 32.78
C ASP A 46 18.97 -5.94 32.49
N SER A 47 19.59 -6.61 31.50
CA SER A 47 19.31 -8.01 31.15
C SER A 47 17.81 -8.28 30.98
N ILE A 48 17.22 -7.56 30.06
CA ILE A 48 15.79 -7.61 29.77
C ILE A 48 15.47 -8.88 28.99
N THR A 49 14.42 -9.58 29.40
CA THR A 49 13.85 -10.70 28.63
C THR A 49 12.43 -10.34 28.22
N LEU A 50 12.14 -10.49 26.93
CA LEU A 50 10.81 -10.32 26.34
C LEU A 50 10.25 -11.69 25.99
N VAL A 51 8.99 -11.95 26.35
CA VAL A 51 8.26 -13.15 25.94
C VAL A 51 6.93 -12.73 25.33
N ILE A 52 6.70 -13.10 24.08
CA ILE A 52 5.42 -12.84 23.40
C ILE A 52 4.48 -14.04 23.52
N SER A 53 3.19 -13.77 23.65
CA SER A 53 2.13 -14.77 23.68
C SER A 53 0.83 -14.25 23.10
N SER A 54 -0.05 -15.16 22.69
CA SER A 54 -1.44 -14.86 22.27
C SER A 54 -2.34 -16.02 22.66
N ASP A 55 -3.60 -15.73 22.96
CA ASP A 55 -4.66 -16.73 23.17
C ASP A 55 -5.30 -17.20 21.83
N ASN A 56 -4.83 -16.67 20.70
CA ASN A 56 -5.32 -17.06 19.38
C ASN A 56 -4.69 -18.40 18.93
N ASP A 57 -5.49 -19.44 18.82
CA ASP A 57 -5.04 -20.79 18.44
C ASP A 57 -4.49 -20.88 17.00
N PHE A 58 -4.62 -19.84 16.19
CA PHE A 58 -4.21 -19.80 14.78
C PHE A 58 -2.97 -18.90 14.54
N LEU A 59 -2.44 -18.23 15.59
CA LEU A 59 -1.18 -17.50 15.55
C LEU A 59 -0.14 -18.26 16.39
N PHE A 60 0.91 -18.75 15.75
CA PHE A 60 1.99 -19.50 16.40
C PHE A 60 3.25 -18.66 16.48
N PHE A 61 3.93 -18.73 17.61
CA PHE A 61 5.28 -18.20 17.77
C PHE A 61 6.29 -19.34 17.63
N ILE A 62 7.12 -19.29 16.59
CA ILE A 62 8.22 -20.23 16.32
C ILE A 62 9.36 -19.93 17.28
N ASP A 63 9.68 -18.62 17.43
CA ASP A 63 10.49 -18.11 18.52
C ASP A 63 9.70 -17.01 19.24
N ASN A 64 9.53 -17.16 20.52
CA ASN A 64 8.72 -16.28 21.35
C ASN A 64 9.52 -15.56 22.45
N THR A 65 10.86 -15.64 22.43
CA THR A 65 11.69 -15.11 23.51
C THR A 65 12.88 -14.36 22.96
N ILE A 66 13.01 -13.09 23.36
CA ILE A 66 14.15 -12.22 23.05
C ILE A 66 14.89 -11.89 24.34
N GLN A 67 16.22 -11.88 24.31
CA GLN A 67 17.06 -11.46 25.42
C GLN A 67 17.91 -10.27 25.04
N PHE A 68 17.71 -9.15 25.76
CA PHE A 68 18.55 -7.99 25.69
C PHE A 68 19.68 -8.08 26.72
N TYR A 69 20.90 -7.94 26.28
CA TYR A 69 22.08 -7.94 27.13
C TYR A 69 22.61 -6.53 27.42
N GLU A 70 22.10 -5.51 26.74
CA GLU A 70 22.44 -4.11 26.95
C GLU A 70 21.49 -3.48 27.96
N SER A 71 21.98 -2.48 28.70
CA SER A 71 21.17 -1.69 29.63
C SER A 71 20.40 -0.62 28.87
N ILE A 72 19.13 -0.38 29.25
CA ILE A 72 18.33 0.73 28.74
C ILE A 72 18.19 1.76 29.86
N GLY A 73 18.90 2.90 29.72
CA GLY A 73 18.88 4.00 30.66
C GLY A 73 17.62 4.88 30.54
N GLU A 74 17.50 5.87 31.43
CA GLU A 74 16.41 6.86 31.41
C GLU A 74 16.30 7.57 30.06
N GLY A 75 15.13 7.51 29.43
CA GLY A 75 14.82 8.15 28.14
C GLY A 75 15.50 7.49 26.94
N GLU A 76 16.16 6.34 27.14
CA GLU A 76 16.75 5.56 26.05
C GLU A 76 15.77 4.55 25.49
N VAL A 77 16.03 4.15 24.24
CA VAL A 77 15.31 3.10 23.52
C VAL A 77 16.32 2.05 23.08
N GLY A 78 16.07 0.79 23.43
CA GLY A 78 16.81 -0.37 22.94
C GLY A 78 16.04 -1.06 21.82
N SER A 79 16.73 -1.43 20.75
CA SER A 79 16.14 -2.15 19.59
C SER A 79 16.52 -3.63 19.59
N THR A 80 15.60 -4.48 19.11
CA THR A 80 15.86 -5.91 18.89
C THR A 80 16.50 -6.21 17.53
N ASP A 81 17.19 -5.29 16.90
CA ASP A 81 17.78 -5.43 15.55
C ASP A 81 18.63 -6.71 15.34
N SER A 82 19.15 -7.28 16.42
CA SER A 82 19.94 -8.51 16.39
C SER A 82 19.18 -9.76 16.82
N ASP A 83 17.94 -9.61 17.28
CA ASP A 83 17.08 -10.69 17.76
C ASP A 83 15.61 -10.35 17.53
N TRP A 84 14.75 -11.31 17.25
CA TRP A 84 13.36 -11.11 16.85
C TRP A 84 12.45 -12.22 17.35
N PHE A 85 11.16 -11.90 17.46
CA PHE A 85 10.14 -12.94 17.55
C PHE A 85 9.84 -13.51 16.16
N GLU A 86 9.72 -14.81 16.04
CA GLU A 86 9.33 -15.45 14.80
C GLU A 86 7.93 -16.04 14.94
N LEU A 87 7.03 -15.62 14.08
CA LEU A 87 5.61 -15.98 14.15
C LEU A 87 5.09 -16.54 12.81
N TYR A 88 4.03 -17.32 12.89
CA TYR A 88 3.36 -17.94 11.76
C TYR A 88 1.85 -17.87 11.94
N ALA A 89 1.16 -17.26 10.98
CA ALA A 89 -0.29 -17.22 10.90
C ALA A 89 -0.81 -18.43 10.12
N LEU A 90 -1.69 -19.23 10.71
CA LEU A 90 -2.30 -20.36 9.98
C LEU A 90 -3.17 -19.86 8.81
N PRO A 91 -3.31 -20.65 7.71
CA PRO A 91 -4.10 -20.26 6.53
C PRO A 91 -5.58 -19.96 6.78
N ASN A 92 -6.10 -20.39 7.93
CA ASN A 92 -7.50 -20.20 8.34
C ASN A 92 -7.66 -19.25 9.54
N ILE A 93 -6.63 -18.46 9.85
CA ILE A 93 -6.72 -17.39 10.84
C ILE A 93 -7.77 -16.35 10.40
N GLU A 94 -8.52 -15.81 11.34
CA GLU A 94 -9.47 -14.73 11.05
C GLU A 94 -8.72 -13.42 10.78
N LEU A 95 -9.19 -12.66 9.77
CA LEU A 95 -8.63 -11.34 9.44
C LEU A 95 -9.00 -10.32 10.51
N GLY A 96 -8.09 -9.40 10.77
CA GLY A 96 -8.24 -8.34 11.75
C GLY A 96 -7.13 -8.34 12.79
N ASN A 97 -7.32 -7.57 13.86
CA ASN A 97 -6.35 -7.46 14.93
C ASN A 97 -6.38 -8.70 15.83
N VAL A 98 -5.22 -9.33 15.98
CA VAL A 98 -4.98 -10.43 16.93
C VAL A 98 -4.34 -9.84 18.18
N GLU A 99 -5.01 -10.03 19.33
CA GLU A 99 -4.47 -9.63 20.64
C GLU A 99 -3.28 -10.51 21.03
N CYS A 100 -2.18 -9.85 21.34
CA CYS A 100 -0.97 -10.47 21.84
C CYS A 100 -0.51 -9.75 23.11
N ASN A 101 0.36 -10.38 23.88
CA ASN A 101 0.95 -9.80 25.05
C ASN A 101 2.45 -9.99 25.06
N ILE A 102 3.21 -8.93 25.34
CA ILE A 102 4.66 -8.99 25.57
C ILE A 102 4.87 -8.87 27.08
N ASN A 103 5.32 -9.96 27.69
CA ASN A 103 5.80 -9.96 29.07
C ASN A 103 7.27 -9.52 29.08
N ILE A 104 7.60 -8.47 29.81
CA ILE A 104 8.96 -7.94 29.97
C ILE A 104 9.42 -8.18 31.37
N THR A 105 10.56 -8.85 31.53
CA THR A 105 11.20 -9.10 32.83
C THR A 105 12.64 -8.62 32.83
N THR A 106 13.13 -8.16 33.98
CA THR A 106 14.55 -7.85 34.20
C THR A 106 15.17 -8.88 35.14
N SER A 107 16.45 -9.17 34.96
CA SER A 107 17.16 -10.14 35.82
C SER A 107 17.69 -9.55 37.11
N ASP A 108 17.36 -8.31 37.47
CA ASP A 108 17.77 -7.74 38.76
C ASP A 108 17.13 -8.52 39.89
N THR A 109 17.97 -9.20 40.68
CA THR A 109 17.52 -10.07 41.80
C THR A 109 17.16 -9.27 43.03
N GLU A 110 17.61 -8.00 43.15
CA GLU A 110 17.31 -7.14 44.29
C GLU A 110 15.98 -6.39 44.10
N ASN A 111 15.65 -6.05 42.83
CA ASN A 111 14.40 -5.39 42.43
C ASN A 111 13.84 -6.07 41.15
N PRO A 112 13.26 -7.25 41.24
CA PRO A 112 12.68 -7.90 40.07
C PRO A 112 11.56 -7.02 39.50
N TYR A 113 11.65 -6.75 38.20
CA TYR A 113 10.63 -6.01 37.47
C TYR A 113 9.96 -6.92 36.46
N GLU A 114 8.65 -6.84 36.40
CA GLU A 114 7.83 -7.57 35.45
C GLU A 114 6.65 -6.73 35.04
N ILE A 115 6.39 -6.67 33.73
CA ILE A 115 5.23 -5.98 33.16
C ILE A 115 4.70 -6.75 31.94
N ASP A 116 3.39 -6.77 31.81
CA ASP A 116 2.68 -7.25 30.64
C ASP A 116 2.19 -6.07 29.79
N ILE A 117 2.56 -6.05 28.53
CA ILE A 117 2.18 -5.00 27.59
C ILE A 117 1.31 -5.62 26.48
N PRO A 118 0.01 -5.28 26.42
CA PRO A 118 -0.85 -5.72 25.33
C PRO A 118 -0.45 -5.03 24.03
N ILE A 119 -0.37 -5.81 22.97
CA ILE A 119 -0.15 -5.34 21.60
C ILE A 119 -1.19 -5.97 20.67
N GLN A 120 -1.31 -5.42 19.48
CA GLN A 120 -2.16 -5.98 18.41
C GLN A 120 -1.32 -6.23 17.17
N ILE A 121 -1.50 -7.41 16.58
CA ILE A 121 -0.90 -7.79 15.30
C ILE A 121 -2.02 -7.85 14.28
N LEU A 122 -1.93 -7.03 13.23
CA LEU A 122 -2.90 -7.03 12.15
C LEU A 122 -2.63 -8.20 11.19
N VAL A 123 -3.65 -9.04 11.00
CA VAL A 123 -3.69 -10.08 9.95
C VAL A 123 -4.59 -9.59 8.83
N SER A 124 -4.08 -9.44 7.63
CA SER A 124 -4.79 -8.88 6.48
C SER A 124 -4.47 -9.65 5.19
N LEU A 125 -5.28 -9.43 4.15
CA LEU A 125 -4.99 -9.82 2.76
C LEU A 125 -4.60 -8.60 1.91
N ASP A 126 -4.55 -7.43 2.52
CA ASP A 126 -4.14 -6.23 1.82
C ASP A 126 -2.64 -6.26 1.53
N GLN A 127 -2.25 -5.71 0.41
CA GLN A 127 -0.86 -5.43 0.09
C GLN A 127 -0.42 -4.16 0.81
N LYS A 128 0.87 -4.01 1.06
CA LYS A 128 1.45 -2.81 1.66
C LYS A 128 1.00 -1.53 0.94
N GLY A 129 0.53 -0.56 1.74
CA GLY A 129 0.04 0.71 1.22
C GLY A 129 -1.41 0.68 0.72
N PHE A 130 -2.12 -0.45 0.91
CA PHE A 130 -3.54 -0.58 0.60
C PHE A 130 -4.36 -0.99 1.85
N PRO A 131 -5.68 -0.64 1.89
CA PRO A 131 -6.43 0.10 0.86
C PRO A 131 -6.03 1.58 0.77
N ILE A 132 -6.29 2.19 -0.41
CA ILE A 132 -6.23 3.64 -0.61
C ILE A 132 -7.65 4.17 -0.41
N ASP A 133 -7.84 4.99 0.59
CA ASP A 133 -9.14 5.48 1.05
C ASP A 133 -9.46 6.90 0.54
N ASP A 134 -10.68 7.37 0.84
CA ASP A 134 -11.18 8.74 0.62
C ASP A 134 -11.26 9.20 -0.85
N ILE A 135 -11.27 8.28 -1.82
CA ILE A 135 -11.42 8.58 -3.26
C ILE A 135 -12.76 8.04 -3.76
N VAL A 136 -13.52 8.86 -4.49
CA VAL A 136 -14.81 8.45 -5.08
C VAL A 136 -14.59 7.79 -6.43
N ILE A 137 -14.39 6.48 -6.47
CA ILE A 137 -14.05 5.72 -7.66
C ILE A 137 -15.29 5.09 -8.29
N LYS A 138 -15.48 5.30 -9.61
CA LYS A 138 -16.51 4.63 -10.42
C LYS A 138 -15.96 3.99 -11.68
N SER A 139 -14.72 4.26 -12.03
CA SER A 139 -13.99 3.59 -13.11
C SER A 139 -13.41 2.25 -12.65
N SER A 140 -13.04 1.38 -13.57
CA SER A 140 -12.22 0.20 -13.26
C SER A 140 -10.74 0.56 -13.37
N PRO A 141 -9.86 0.01 -12.51
CA PRO A 141 -8.44 0.25 -12.62
C PRO A 141 -7.84 -0.47 -13.85
N VAL A 142 -6.76 0.10 -14.38
CA VAL A 142 -5.84 -0.59 -15.29
C VAL A 142 -4.49 -0.79 -14.58
N ILE A 143 -3.84 -1.90 -14.87
CA ILE A 143 -2.51 -2.22 -14.33
C ILE A 143 -1.53 -2.29 -15.49
N ALA A 144 -0.50 -1.43 -15.48
CA ALA A 144 0.50 -1.36 -16.53
C ALA A 144 1.87 -0.93 -15.99
N ASP A 145 2.92 -1.22 -16.74
CA ASP A 145 4.24 -0.66 -16.50
C ASP A 145 4.37 0.66 -17.29
N LEU A 146 3.84 1.73 -16.71
CA LEU A 146 3.85 3.05 -17.38
C LEU A 146 5.24 3.69 -17.41
N TYR A 147 6.11 3.35 -16.45
CA TYR A 147 7.47 3.91 -16.41
C TYR A 147 8.49 3.11 -17.23
N GLY A 148 8.11 1.93 -17.76
CA GLY A 148 9.02 1.07 -18.52
C GLY A 148 10.17 0.49 -17.70
N ASN A 149 9.98 0.35 -16.39
CA ASN A 149 10.99 -0.11 -15.43
C ASN A 149 10.73 -1.50 -14.85
N ASN A 150 9.75 -2.23 -15.42
CA ASN A 150 9.19 -3.51 -14.97
C ASN A 150 8.40 -3.45 -13.65
N SER A 151 8.17 -2.26 -13.08
CA SER A 151 7.26 -2.08 -11.95
C SER A 151 5.85 -1.77 -12.47
N LYS A 152 4.85 -2.40 -11.88
CA LYS A 152 3.46 -2.15 -12.23
C LYS A 152 2.94 -0.92 -11.52
N SER A 153 2.00 -0.25 -12.19
CA SER A 153 1.26 0.88 -11.66
C SER A 153 -0.23 0.60 -11.76
N ILE A 154 -1.00 1.13 -10.82
CA ILE A 154 -2.45 1.02 -10.75
C ILE A 154 -3.02 2.40 -11.07
N ILE A 155 -3.80 2.49 -12.16
CA ILE A 155 -4.34 3.77 -12.65
C ILE A 155 -5.85 3.68 -12.74
N PHE A 156 -6.55 4.72 -12.28
CA PHE A 156 -8.02 4.81 -12.35
C PHE A 156 -8.49 6.26 -12.41
N GLY A 157 -9.71 6.47 -12.87
CA GLY A 157 -10.39 7.76 -12.84
C GLY A 157 -11.31 7.88 -11.64
N SER A 158 -11.57 9.10 -11.19
CA SER A 158 -12.40 9.45 -10.04
C SER A 158 -13.48 10.48 -10.39
N ASP A 159 -14.57 10.50 -9.59
CA ASP A 159 -15.61 11.52 -9.66
C ASP A 159 -15.19 12.86 -8.98
N ASP A 160 -13.93 13.04 -8.64
CA ASP A 160 -13.33 14.29 -8.19
C ASP A 160 -12.48 14.97 -9.27
N ASP A 161 -12.75 14.65 -10.54
CA ASP A 161 -12.14 15.20 -11.74
C ASP A 161 -10.67 14.79 -11.95
N ASN A 162 -10.17 13.80 -11.21
CA ASN A 162 -8.77 13.38 -11.24
C ASN A 162 -8.56 11.97 -11.79
N VAL A 163 -7.45 11.79 -12.49
CA VAL A 163 -6.85 10.48 -12.79
C VAL A 163 -5.78 10.22 -11.74
N TYR A 164 -5.92 9.15 -11.00
CA TYR A 164 -4.95 8.71 -10.00
C TYR A 164 -4.04 7.63 -10.55
N GLY A 165 -2.81 7.64 -10.09
CA GLY A 165 -1.81 6.62 -10.37
C GLY A 165 -1.03 6.27 -9.10
N TYR A 166 -0.96 4.98 -8.79
CA TYR A 166 -0.25 4.46 -7.63
C TYR A 166 0.73 3.36 -8.04
N MET A 167 1.85 3.31 -7.33
CA MET A 167 2.78 2.20 -7.39
C MET A 167 2.24 1.00 -6.63
N ILE A 168 2.84 -0.17 -6.80
CA ILE A 168 2.42 -1.42 -6.13
C ILE A 168 2.55 -1.39 -4.60
N ASP A 169 3.28 -0.45 -4.05
CA ASP A 169 3.46 -0.22 -2.60
C ASP A 169 2.53 0.88 -2.05
N GLY A 170 1.52 1.30 -2.84
CA GLY A 170 0.55 2.33 -2.48
C GLY A 170 1.06 3.77 -2.54
N LEU A 171 2.31 4.00 -2.94
CA LEU A 171 2.82 5.35 -3.13
C LEU A 171 2.27 5.97 -4.41
N GLU A 172 1.90 7.24 -4.33
CA GLU A 172 1.41 8.01 -5.47
C GLU A 172 2.50 8.19 -6.53
N MET A 173 2.13 7.98 -7.80
CA MET A 173 3.04 8.12 -8.92
C MET A 173 3.38 9.59 -9.19
N PHE A 174 4.63 9.86 -9.54
CA PHE A 174 5.03 11.19 -10.01
C PHE A 174 4.23 11.61 -11.24
N GLY A 175 3.66 12.82 -11.20
CA GLY A 175 2.81 13.39 -12.26
C GLY A 175 1.33 13.07 -12.13
N PHE A 176 0.95 12.30 -11.12
CA PHE A 176 -0.44 12.08 -10.72
C PHE A 176 -0.69 12.66 -9.31
N PRO A 177 -1.95 13.02 -8.97
CA PRO A 177 -3.13 12.95 -9.83
C PRO A 177 -3.06 13.95 -10.99
N TYR A 178 -3.64 13.57 -12.15
CA TYR A 178 -3.84 14.46 -13.29
C TYR A 178 -5.28 14.95 -13.29
N ALA A 179 -5.47 16.28 -13.24
CA ALA A 179 -6.79 16.90 -13.23
C ALA A 179 -7.36 17.06 -14.64
N THR A 180 -8.61 16.63 -14.85
CA THR A 180 -9.45 16.92 -16.01
C THR A 180 -10.40 18.09 -15.68
N GLY A 181 -11.48 18.27 -16.43
CA GLY A 181 -12.45 19.34 -16.20
C GLY A 181 -13.77 18.90 -15.55
N ASP A 182 -13.99 17.58 -15.36
CA ASP A 182 -15.21 17.00 -14.78
C ASP A 182 -14.98 15.53 -14.44
N ASP A 183 -15.94 14.86 -13.81
CA ASP A 183 -15.94 13.45 -13.38
C ASP A 183 -15.30 12.50 -14.39
N ILE A 184 -14.56 11.51 -13.91
CA ILE A 184 -13.98 10.47 -14.75
C ILE A 184 -14.59 9.12 -14.39
N ARG A 185 -15.49 8.64 -15.26
CA ARG A 185 -16.19 7.33 -15.12
C ARG A 185 -15.72 6.31 -16.15
N SER A 186 -15.01 6.77 -17.15
CA SER A 186 -14.33 5.92 -18.13
C SER A 186 -13.19 5.17 -17.45
N SER A 187 -13.06 3.86 -17.72
CA SER A 187 -11.85 3.14 -17.30
C SER A 187 -10.71 3.45 -18.25
N PRO A 188 -9.49 3.65 -17.74
CA PRO A 188 -8.34 3.94 -18.58
C PRO A 188 -8.00 2.78 -19.54
N ALA A 189 -7.44 3.13 -20.71
CA ALA A 189 -6.73 2.18 -21.56
C ALA A 189 -5.26 2.58 -21.66
N VAL A 190 -4.39 1.62 -21.95
CA VAL A 190 -2.96 1.87 -22.16
C VAL A 190 -2.49 1.20 -23.46
N ALA A 191 -1.69 1.92 -24.22
CA ALA A 191 -1.09 1.44 -25.47
C ALA A 191 0.16 2.25 -25.80
N ASP A 192 1.10 1.66 -26.53
CA ASP A 192 2.19 2.39 -27.19
C ASP A 192 1.64 2.95 -28.52
N LEU A 193 1.06 4.16 -28.45
CA LEU A 193 0.33 4.77 -29.56
C LEU A 193 1.26 5.25 -30.68
N ASP A 194 2.43 5.75 -30.32
CA ASP A 194 3.40 6.34 -31.26
C ASP A 194 4.59 5.41 -31.57
N LYS A 195 4.56 4.17 -31.06
CA LYS A 195 5.58 3.11 -31.27
C LYS A 195 6.98 3.48 -30.79
N ASN A 196 7.02 4.28 -29.72
CA ASN A 196 8.29 4.67 -29.08
C ASN A 196 8.75 3.70 -27.98
N ASN A 197 7.98 2.64 -27.72
CA ASN A 197 8.09 1.65 -26.64
C ASN A 197 7.78 2.20 -25.23
N SER A 198 7.17 3.37 -25.13
CA SER A 198 6.56 3.87 -23.92
C SER A 198 5.03 3.70 -24.03
N LEU A 199 4.36 3.51 -22.88
CA LEU A 199 2.90 3.39 -22.89
C LEU A 199 2.26 4.76 -22.65
N GLU A 200 1.26 5.08 -23.46
CA GLU A 200 0.36 6.20 -23.25
C GLU A 200 -0.88 5.73 -22.52
N LEU A 201 -1.38 6.61 -21.64
CA LEU A 201 -2.64 6.46 -20.94
C LEU A 201 -3.75 7.22 -21.69
N ILE A 202 -4.85 6.53 -21.96
CA ILE A 202 -5.99 7.05 -22.70
C ILE A 202 -7.21 7.03 -21.79
N ILE A 203 -7.87 8.16 -21.57
CA ILE A 203 -9.01 8.24 -20.67
C ILE A 203 -10.02 9.29 -21.12
N GLY A 204 -11.32 8.98 -20.98
CA GLY A 204 -12.41 9.89 -21.24
C GLY A 204 -12.92 10.57 -19.99
N SER A 205 -13.33 11.83 -20.07
CA SER A 205 -13.93 12.60 -19.00
C SER A 205 -15.35 13.09 -19.35
N HIS A 206 -16.13 13.40 -18.34
CA HIS A 206 -17.42 14.07 -18.48
C HIS A 206 -17.30 15.50 -19.02
N ASP A 207 -16.10 16.12 -18.98
CA ASP A 207 -15.83 17.40 -19.61
C ASP A 207 -15.93 17.36 -21.15
N GLY A 208 -16.15 16.16 -21.72
CA GLY A 208 -16.26 15.92 -23.15
C GLY A 208 -14.92 15.77 -23.86
N SER A 209 -13.83 15.56 -23.10
CA SER A 209 -12.50 15.36 -23.67
C SER A 209 -12.04 13.91 -23.51
N LEU A 210 -11.47 13.37 -24.57
CA LEU A 210 -10.56 12.24 -24.48
C LEU A 210 -9.15 12.79 -24.22
N HIS A 211 -8.52 12.37 -23.13
CA HIS A 211 -7.16 12.75 -22.75
C HIS A 211 -6.19 11.63 -23.11
N ILE A 212 -5.06 11.99 -23.70
CA ILE A 212 -3.92 11.09 -23.95
C ILE A 212 -2.75 11.64 -23.14
N LEU A 213 -2.24 10.84 -22.20
CA LEU A 213 -1.19 11.24 -21.27
C LEU A 213 0.03 10.31 -21.45
N SER A 214 1.21 10.84 -21.22
CA SER A 214 2.40 10.02 -21.06
C SER A 214 2.33 9.19 -19.76
N GLY A 215 3.19 8.19 -19.62
CA GLY A 215 3.34 7.42 -18.37
C GLY A 215 3.72 8.26 -17.15
N PHE A 216 4.14 9.51 -17.34
CA PHE A 216 4.47 10.48 -16.28
C PHE A 216 3.35 11.52 -16.05
N GLY A 217 2.12 11.25 -16.48
CA GLY A 217 0.97 12.14 -16.29
C GLY A 217 1.02 13.43 -17.10
N GLN A 218 1.91 13.57 -18.08
CA GLN A 218 1.95 14.75 -18.95
C GLN A 218 0.92 14.61 -20.07
N GLN A 219 0.10 15.64 -20.29
CA GLN A 219 -0.83 15.67 -21.41
C GLN A 219 -0.06 15.72 -22.74
N LEU A 220 -0.28 14.72 -23.57
CA LEU A 220 0.26 14.65 -24.93
C LEU A 220 -0.75 15.19 -25.96
N ALA A 221 -2.03 14.78 -25.83
CA ALA A 221 -3.11 15.24 -26.67
C ALA A 221 -4.44 15.26 -25.92
N THR A 222 -5.39 16.04 -26.47
CA THR A 222 -6.82 15.99 -26.10
C THR A 222 -7.68 16.02 -27.34
N HIS A 223 -8.79 15.28 -27.35
CA HIS A 223 -9.78 15.35 -28.39
C HIS A 223 -11.14 15.68 -27.79
N GLN A 224 -11.66 16.86 -28.12
CA GLN A 224 -12.95 17.36 -27.63
C GLN A 224 -14.11 16.84 -28.47
N VAL A 225 -15.15 16.34 -27.83
CA VAL A 225 -16.40 15.91 -28.48
C VAL A 225 -17.62 16.62 -27.88
N ASN A 226 -18.76 16.48 -28.53
CA ASN A 226 -20.03 16.97 -27.99
C ASN A 226 -20.64 15.93 -27.05
N GLY A 227 -20.61 16.20 -25.76
CA GLY A 227 -21.12 15.32 -24.71
C GLY A 227 -20.04 14.64 -23.90
N SER A 228 -20.41 13.97 -22.82
CA SER A 228 -19.48 13.31 -21.90
C SER A 228 -19.00 11.97 -22.45
N ILE A 229 -17.77 11.60 -22.08
CA ILE A 229 -17.15 10.31 -22.43
C ILE A 229 -17.17 9.44 -21.18
N ASN A 230 -18.16 8.51 -21.13
CA ASN A 230 -18.33 7.56 -20.02
C ASN A 230 -17.78 6.17 -20.37
N GLY A 231 -17.75 5.83 -21.64
CA GLY A 231 -17.27 4.54 -22.12
C GLY A 231 -15.74 4.47 -22.08
N SER A 232 -15.21 3.31 -21.73
CA SER A 232 -13.76 3.08 -21.76
C SER A 232 -13.25 3.08 -23.19
N PRO A 233 -12.16 3.79 -23.52
CA PRO A 233 -11.55 3.77 -24.83
C PRO A 233 -10.84 2.45 -25.11
N ALA A 234 -10.59 2.19 -26.39
CA ALA A 234 -9.79 1.05 -26.86
C ALA A 234 -8.81 1.55 -27.92
N ALA A 235 -7.59 1.03 -27.91
CA ALA A 235 -6.59 1.26 -28.94
C ALA A 235 -6.47 0.02 -29.83
N VAL A 236 -6.52 0.21 -31.15
CA VAL A 236 -6.47 -0.87 -32.14
C VAL A 236 -6.01 -0.32 -33.49
N ASP A 237 -5.25 -1.12 -34.25
CA ASP A 237 -4.99 -0.88 -35.68
C ASP A 237 -6.26 -1.25 -36.46
N LEU A 238 -7.13 -0.26 -36.71
CA LEU A 238 -8.47 -0.47 -37.24
C LEU A 238 -8.47 -0.68 -38.75
N ASP A 239 -7.60 0.02 -39.48
CA ASP A 239 -7.52 0.02 -40.94
C ASP A 239 -6.34 -0.80 -41.48
N GLN A 240 -5.52 -1.39 -40.58
CA GLN A 240 -4.38 -2.25 -40.87
C GLN A 240 -3.23 -1.53 -41.59
N ASP A 241 -3.04 -0.26 -41.30
CA ASP A 241 -1.90 0.53 -41.80
C ASP A 241 -0.69 0.42 -40.86
N GLY A 242 -0.89 -0.19 -39.71
CA GLY A 242 0.10 -0.44 -38.68
C GLY A 242 0.13 0.59 -37.57
N ASP A 243 -0.55 1.73 -37.69
CA ASP A 243 -0.72 2.71 -36.61
C ASP A 243 -1.96 2.38 -35.76
N LEU A 244 -2.03 2.86 -34.52
CA LEU A 244 -3.17 2.60 -33.66
C LEU A 244 -4.16 3.75 -33.70
N GLU A 245 -5.45 3.39 -33.86
CA GLU A 245 -6.56 4.29 -33.64
C GLU A 245 -7.09 4.14 -32.23
N VAL A 246 -7.63 5.24 -31.70
CA VAL A 246 -8.38 5.24 -30.45
C VAL A 246 -9.87 5.26 -30.78
N VAL A 247 -10.57 4.22 -30.33
CA VAL A 247 -12.02 4.08 -30.46
C VAL A 247 -12.68 4.35 -29.13
N PHE A 248 -13.67 5.23 -29.09
CA PHE A 248 -14.40 5.60 -27.88
C PHE A 248 -15.82 6.06 -28.18
N THR A 249 -16.63 6.29 -27.14
CA THR A 249 -18.02 6.72 -27.28
C THR A 249 -18.29 7.97 -26.47
N SER A 250 -19.16 8.85 -26.99
CA SER A 250 -19.68 10.00 -26.27
C SER A 250 -21.19 9.98 -26.14
N TYR A 251 -21.75 10.71 -25.15
CA TYR A 251 -23.19 10.84 -24.93
C TYR A 251 -23.55 12.27 -24.54
N ASN A 252 -24.46 12.89 -25.30
CA ASN A 252 -24.86 14.29 -25.14
C ASN A 252 -26.16 14.48 -24.34
N GLY A 253 -26.63 13.45 -23.65
CA GLY A 253 -27.91 13.47 -22.93
C GLY A 253 -29.13 12.97 -23.74
N SER A 254 -28.97 12.80 -25.06
CA SER A 254 -30.05 12.33 -25.96
C SER A 254 -29.57 11.19 -26.88
N THR A 255 -28.44 11.39 -27.52
CA THR A 255 -27.83 10.43 -28.46
C THR A 255 -26.38 10.20 -28.09
N GLY A 256 -25.84 9.06 -28.51
CA GLY A 256 -24.43 8.74 -28.39
C GLY A 256 -23.79 8.60 -29.77
N ASP A 257 -22.51 8.94 -29.84
CA ASP A 257 -21.67 8.78 -31.02
C ASP A 257 -20.53 7.81 -30.74
N VAL A 258 -20.08 7.10 -31.76
CA VAL A 258 -18.86 6.27 -31.75
C VAL A 258 -17.80 7.00 -32.55
N HIS A 259 -16.65 7.19 -31.96
CA HIS A 259 -15.51 7.88 -32.55
C HIS A 259 -14.38 6.89 -32.80
N ALA A 260 -13.67 7.07 -33.91
CA ALA A 260 -12.40 6.42 -34.18
C ALA A 260 -11.44 7.51 -34.67
N ILE A 261 -10.34 7.72 -33.98
CA ILE A 261 -9.40 8.80 -34.30
C ILE A 261 -7.97 8.25 -34.31
N HIS A 262 -7.11 8.78 -35.15
CA HIS A 262 -5.68 8.54 -35.04
C HIS A 262 -5.13 9.18 -33.75
N HIS A 263 -4.10 8.57 -33.15
CA HIS A 263 -3.54 9.01 -31.87
C HIS A 263 -2.97 10.44 -31.90
N THR A 264 -2.65 10.97 -33.04
CA THR A 264 -2.16 12.35 -33.24
C THR A 264 -3.28 13.39 -33.26
N GLY A 265 -4.53 12.99 -33.13
CA GLY A 265 -5.70 13.88 -33.05
C GLY A 265 -6.30 14.18 -34.40
#